data_619618959739ffe609b5bb947e60ba05
#
_entry.id   619618959739ffe609b5bb947e60ba05
#
_cell.length_a   1.000
_cell.length_b   1.000
_cell.length_c   1.000
_cell.angle_alpha   90.00
_cell.angle_beta   90.00
_cell.angle_gamma   90.00
#
_symmetry.space_group_name_H-M   'P 1'
#
loop_
_entity.id
_entity.type
_entity.pdbx_description
1 polymer ?
#
loop_
_entity_poly.entity_id
_entity_poly.type
_entity_poly.pdbx_seq_one_letter_code
_entity_poly.pdbx_strand_id
1 'polypeptide(L)'
;GLPESIADALEATSLADVRDPQGRTFRVFAEQTKSDLKALAACIRGSRQTLSRQDCARLTLPVLVAVGTKDDVAGSAQELAALIPHGRALDIPGRDHMLAVGDRVFKAGALDFLAQRP
;
A
#
# COMPACT_ATOMS: atom_id res chain seq x y z
N GLY A 1 -6.82 -5.46 -1.76
CA GLY A 1 -6.46 -5.26 -0.35
C GLY A 1 -5.58 -6.40 0.16
N LEU A 2 -5.00 -6.22 1.36
CA LEU A 2 -4.15 -7.25 1.95
C LEU A 2 -4.98 -8.48 2.31
N PRO A 3 -4.48 -9.71 2.04
CA PRO A 3 -5.22 -10.92 2.35
C PRO A 3 -5.31 -11.18 3.86
N GLU A 4 -6.34 -11.95 4.27
CA GLU A 4 -6.56 -12.36 5.65
C GLU A 4 -5.35 -13.07 6.26
N SER A 5 -4.59 -13.81 5.45
CA SER A 5 -3.39 -14.51 5.88
C SER A 5 -2.34 -13.60 6.52
N ILE A 6 -2.29 -12.32 6.14
CA ILE A 6 -1.39 -11.36 6.77
C ILE A 6 -1.86 -11.03 8.19
N ALA A 7 -3.16 -10.83 8.40
CA ALA A 7 -3.70 -10.62 9.73
C ALA A 7 -3.44 -11.84 10.63
N ASP A 8 -3.63 -13.04 10.10
CA ASP A 8 -3.33 -14.29 10.84
C ASP A 8 -1.86 -14.39 11.21
N ALA A 9 -0.96 -13.99 10.29
CA ALA A 9 0.48 -13.97 10.55
C ALA A 9 0.85 -13.00 11.66
N LEU A 10 0.20 -11.84 11.72
CA LEU A 10 0.41 -10.85 12.77
C LEU A 10 -0.07 -11.34 14.14
N GLU A 11 -1.14 -12.14 14.18
CA GLU A 11 -1.69 -12.69 15.42
C GLU A 11 -1.06 -14.02 15.84
N ALA A 12 -0.23 -14.64 15.00
CA ALA A 12 0.45 -15.89 15.35
C ALA A 12 1.30 -15.72 16.62
N THR A 13 1.42 -16.78 17.41
CA THR A 13 2.16 -16.75 18.69
C THR A 13 3.62 -16.39 18.48
N SER A 14 4.24 -16.88 17.40
CA SER A 14 5.62 -16.55 17.06
C SER A 14 5.81 -16.50 15.54
N LEU A 15 6.90 -15.86 15.10
CA LEU A 15 7.27 -15.84 13.67
C LEU A 15 7.51 -17.25 13.12
N ALA A 16 7.96 -18.17 13.96
CA ALA A 16 8.19 -19.57 13.56
C ALA A 16 6.91 -20.27 13.13
N ASP A 17 5.75 -19.85 13.62
CA ASP A 17 4.45 -20.43 13.28
C ASP A 17 3.88 -19.90 11.96
N VAL A 18 4.49 -18.85 11.39
CA VAL A 18 4.03 -18.23 10.14
C VAL A 18 4.71 -18.91 8.95
N ARG A 19 3.91 -19.60 8.13
CA ARG A 19 4.40 -20.34 6.95
C ARG A 19 4.22 -19.58 5.65
N ASP A 20 3.20 -18.72 5.55
CA ASP A 20 2.94 -17.90 4.37
C ASP A 20 4.07 -16.89 4.16
N PRO A 21 4.76 -16.87 3.00
CA PRO A 21 5.89 -15.97 2.76
C PRO A 21 5.54 -14.49 2.87
N GLN A 22 4.38 -14.08 2.35
CA GLN A 22 3.92 -12.70 2.43
C GLN A 22 3.59 -12.33 3.89
N GLY A 23 2.91 -13.22 4.60
CA GLY A 23 2.62 -13.05 6.02
C GLY A 23 3.90 -12.92 6.85
N ARG A 24 4.92 -13.73 6.56
CA ARG A 24 6.23 -13.61 7.23
C ARG A 24 6.87 -12.25 7.00
N THR A 25 6.84 -11.75 5.78
CA THR A 25 7.43 -10.44 5.44
C THR A 25 6.77 -9.33 6.26
N PHE A 26 5.45 -9.29 6.30
CA PHE A 26 4.71 -8.30 7.10
C PHE A 26 4.94 -8.46 8.60
N ARG A 27 4.99 -9.71 9.09
CA ARG A 27 5.25 -9.97 10.51
C ARG A 27 6.65 -9.51 10.93
N VAL A 28 7.68 -9.81 10.14
CA VAL A 28 9.05 -9.36 10.40
C VAL A 28 9.12 -7.83 10.43
N PHE A 29 8.51 -7.18 9.45
CA PHE A 29 8.47 -5.71 9.40
C PHE A 29 7.79 -5.12 10.65
N ALA A 30 6.65 -5.67 11.04
CA ALA A 30 5.91 -5.22 12.22
C ALA A 30 6.72 -5.39 13.52
N GLU A 31 7.45 -6.50 13.66
CA GLU A 31 8.33 -6.73 14.81
C GLU A 31 9.52 -5.76 14.83
N GLN A 32 10.14 -5.52 13.66
CA GLN A 32 11.26 -4.57 13.56
C GLN A 32 10.85 -3.14 13.90
N THR A 33 9.65 -2.74 13.54
CA THR A 33 9.11 -1.41 13.85
C THR A 33 8.49 -1.34 15.25
N LYS A 34 8.52 -2.44 16.02
CA LYS A 34 7.93 -2.54 17.36
C LYS A 34 6.44 -2.16 17.38
N SER A 35 5.73 -2.49 16.29
CA SER A 35 4.31 -2.21 16.15
C SER A 35 3.47 -3.16 17.02
N ASP A 36 2.29 -2.69 17.42
CA ASP A 36 1.29 -3.55 18.08
C ASP A 36 0.69 -4.50 17.05
N LEU A 37 1.04 -5.78 17.15
CA LEU A 37 0.65 -6.81 16.19
C LEU A 37 -0.87 -7.03 16.15
N LYS A 38 -1.54 -6.96 17.30
CA LYS A 38 -3.00 -7.14 17.38
C LYS A 38 -3.73 -5.95 16.75
N ALA A 39 -3.24 -4.74 17.00
CA ALA A 39 -3.79 -3.53 16.39
C ALA A 39 -3.64 -3.55 14.87
N LEU A 40 -2.47 -3.95 14.36
CA LEU A 40 -2.25 -4.08 12.92
C LEU A 40 -3.17 -5.14 12.29
N ALA A 41 -3.33 -6.29 12.93
CA ALA A 41 -4.25 -7.32 12.46
C ALA A 41 -5.70 -6.81 12.40
N ALA A 42 -6.15 -6.10 13.42
CA ALA A 42 -7.47 -5.49 13.46
C ALA A 42 -7.64 -4.45 12.35
N CYS A 43 -6.64 -3.62 12.09
CA CYS A 43 -6.66 -2.66 10.97
C CYS A 43 -6.80 -3.36 9.62
N ILE A 44 -6.05 -4.43 9.38
CA ILE A 44 -6.13 -5.18 8.14
C ILE A 44 -7.53 -5.77 7.94
N ARG A 45 -8.11 -6.36 8.98
CA ARG A 45 -9.48 -6.90 8.89
C ARG A 45 -10.53 -5.81 8.73
N GLY A 46 -10.36 -4.67 9.38
CA GLY A 46 -11.29 -3.54 9.34
C GLY A 46 -11.23 -2.70 8.06
N SER A 47 -10.12 -2.74 7.31
CA SER A 47 -9.93 -1.92 6.11
C SER A 47 -10.12 -2.69 4.80
N ARG A 48 -11.00 -3.68 4.79
CA ARG A 48 -11.28 -4.49 3.59
C ARG A 48 -12.37 -3.90 2.68
N GLN A 49 -12.83 -2.72 3.00
CA GLN A 49 -13.82 -2.01 2.19
C GLN A 49 -13.19 -1.58 0.86
N THR A 50 -13.83 -1.97 -0.24
CA THR A 50 -13.41 -1.59 -1.59
C THR A 50 -14.13 -0.35 -2.05
N LEU A 51 -13.42 0.56 -2.71
CA LEU A 51 -14.02 1.69 -3.41
C LEU A 51 -14.50 1.22 -4.78
N SER A 52 -15.70 1.64 -5.18
CA SER A 52 -16.22 1.39 -6.51
C SER A 52 -15.59 2.33 -7.54
N ARG A 53 -15.74 2.00 -8.84
CA ARG A 53 -15.35 2.92 -9.92
C ARG A 53 -16.07 4.26 -9.80
N GLN A 54 -17.33 4.25 -9.38
CA GLN A 54 -18.13 5.47 -9.18
C GLN A 54 -17.59 6.30 -8.03
N ASP A 55 -17.15 5.67 -6.94
CA ASP A 55 -16.51 6.38 -5.82
C ASP A 55 -15.23 7.08 -6.28
N CYS A 56 -14.41 6.40 -7.07
CA CYS A 56 -13.20 7.00 -7.64
C CYS A 56 -13.53 8.17 -8.57
N ALA A 57 -14.58 8.06 -9.38
CA ALA A 57 -15.03 9.11 -10.30
C ALA A 57 -15.53 10.39 -9.58
N ARG A 58 -15.90 10.28 -8.31
CA ARG A 58 -16.35 11.41 -7.49
C ARG A 58 -15.20 12.18 -6.82
N LEU A 59 -13.98 11.65 -6.88
CA LEU A 59 -12.80 12.32 -6.33
C LEU A 59 -12.42 13.49 -7.24
N THR A 60 -12.77 14.70 -6.82
CA THR A 60 -12.52 15.93 -7.61
C THR A 60 -11.21 16.62 -7.27
N LEU A 61 -10.55 16.17 -6.20
CA LEU A 61 -9.24 16.67 -5.81
C LEU A 61 -8.14 16.09 -6.71
N PRO A 62 -7.02 16.80 -6.89
CA PRO A 62 -5.83 16.19 -7.48
C PRO A 62 -5.37 15.00 -6.65
N VAL A 63 -5.12 13.87 -7.31
CA VAL A 63 -4.68 12.63 -6.64
C VAL A 63 -3.44 12.08 -7.35
N LEU A 64 -2.40 11.80 -6.59
CA LEU A 64 -1.23 11.07 -7.08
C LEU A 64 -1.30 9.63 -6.62
N VAL A 65 -1.27 8.70 -7.57
CA VAL A 65 -1.18 7.25 -7.30
C VAL A 65 0.24 6.81 -7.58
N ALA A 66 0.98 6.50 -6.53
CA ALA A 66 2.39 6.10 -6.62
C ALA A 66 2.54 4.63 -6.22
N VAL A 67 3.07 3.81 -7.12
CA VAL A 67 3.22 2.35 -6.90
C VAL A 67 4.54 1.87 -7.49
N GLY A 68 5.21 0.96 -6.81
CA GLY A 68 6.40 0.30 -7.33
C GLY A 68 6.07 -0.63 -8.49
N THR A 69 6.93 -0.68 -9.50
CA THR A 69 6.69 -1.52 -10.68
C THR A 69 6.75 -3.02 -10.40
N LYS A 70 7.29 -3.41 -9.25
CA LYS A 70 7.32 -4.80 -8.76
C LYS A 70 6.37 -5.03 -7.60
N ASP A 71 5.45 -4.10 -7.36
CA ASP A 71 4.46 -4.23 -6.29
C ASP A 71 3.36 -5.21 -6.71
N ASP A 72 3.27 -6.32 -6.01
CA ASP A 72 2.27 -7.37 -6.21
C ASP A 72 1.06 -7.24 -5.26
N VAL A 73 1.06 -6.24 -4.40
CA VAL A 73 -0.02 -5.99 -3.42
C VAL A 73 -0.98 -4.92 -3.93
N ALA A 74 -0.45 -3.79 -4.40
CA ALA A 74 -1.25 -2.61 -4.74
C ALA A 74 -1.84 -2.66 -6.16
N GLY A 75 -1.21 -3.37 -7.07
CA GLY A 75 -1.62 -3.37 -8.47
C GLY A 75 -1.10 -2.18 -9.26
N SER A 76 -1.78 -1.82 -10.35
CA SER A 76 -1.32 -0.79 -11.29
C SER A 76 -1.69 0.63 -10.85
N ALA A 77 -0.68 1.50 -10.76
CA ALA A 77 -0.91 2.93 -10.53
C ALA A 77 -1.70 3.56 -11.69
N GLN A 78 -1.39 3.16 -12.92
CA GLN A 78 -2.02 3.70 -14.12
C GLN A 78 -3.52 3.38 -14.17
N GLU A 79 -3.90 2.15 -13.85
CA GLU A 79 -5.29 1.72 -13.87
C GLU A 79 -6.12 2.47 -12.83
N LEU A 80 -5.62 2.64 -11.62
CA LEU A 80 -6.33 3.38 -10.58
C LEU A 80 -6.41 4.88 -10.92
N ALA A 81 -5.32 5.49 -11.35
CA ALA A 81 -5.30 6.90 -11.71
C ALA A 81 -6.29 7.21 -12.85
N ALA A 82 -6.48 6.29 -13.80
CA ALA A 82 -7.42 6.45 -14.89
C ALA A 82 -8.89 6.52 -14.45
N LEU A 83 -9.22 6.00 -13.27
CA LEU A 83 -10.59 6.06 -12.70
C LEU A 83 -10.88 7.40 -12.00
N ILE A 84 -9.86 8.20 -11.75
CA ILE A 84 -9.95 9.44 -10.95
C ILE A 84 -9.83 10.64 -11.90
N PRO A 85 -10.77 11.60 -11.91
CA PRO A 85 -10.79 12.71 -12.88
C PRO A 85 -9.49 13.51 -12.94
N HIS A 86 -8.88 13.78 -11.80
CA HIS A 86 -7.60 14.49 -11.71
C HIS A 86 -6.51 13.57 -11.13
N GLY A 87 -6.58 12.29 -11.51
CA GLY A 87 -5.61 11.28 -11.11
C GLY A 87 -4.34 11.34 -11.97
N ARG A 88 -3.19 11.21 -11.32
CA ARG A 88 -1.89 11.04 -11.97
C ARG A 88 -1.21 9.82 -11.42
N ALA A 89 -0.54 9.05 -12.26
CA ALA A 89 0.22 7.89 -11.86
C ALA A 89 1.71 8.19 -11.77
N LEU A 90 2.37 7.62 -10.76
CA LEU A 90 3.81 7.62 -10.62
C LEU A 90 4.27 6.18 -10.44
N ASP A 91 4.93 5.63 -11.44
CA ASP A 91 5.58 4.33 -11.34
C ASP A 91 6.96 4.50 -10.70
N ILE A 92 7.24 3.70 -9.67
CA ILE A 92 8.52 3.70 -8.96
C ILE A 92 9.33 2.51 -9.47
N PRO A 93 10.32 2.70 -10.37
CA PRO A 93 10.98 1.61 -11.07
C PRO A 93 11.68 0.64 -10.13
N GLY A 94 11.43 -0.67 -10.34
CA GLY A 94 12.14 -1.75 -9.67
C GLY A 94 11.82 -1.95 -8.19
N ARG A 95 10.83 -1.22 -7.65
CA ARG A 95 10.47 -1.33 -6.23
C ARG A 95 9.20 -2.14 -6.03
N ASP A 96 9.21 -2.92 -4.95
CA ASP A 96 8.05 -3.64 -4.44
C ASP A 96 7.27 -2.77 -3.43
N HIS A 97 6.25 -3.36 -2.82
CA HIS A 97 5.41 -2.68 -1.84
C HIS A 97 6.17 -2.15 -0.62
N MET A 98 7.18 -2.88 -0.17
CA MET A 98 7.91 -2.55 1.06
C MET A 98 8.97 -1.46 0.85
N LEU A 99 9.55 -1.38 -0.33
CA LEU A 99 10.69 -0.50 -0.62
C LEU A 99 10.31 0.79 -1.34
N ALA A 100 9.10 0.87 -1.90
CA ALA A 100 8.67 2.00 -2.72
C ALA A 100 8.67 3.33 -1.97
N VAL A 101 8.19 3.36 -0.73
CA VAL A 101 8.04 4.61 0.04
C VAL A 101 9.38 5.26 0.38
N GLY A 102 10.44 4.48 0.50
CA GLY A 102 11.79 4.99 0.76
C GLY A 102 12.54 5.47 -0.48
N ASP A 103 12.02 5.20 -1.67
CA ASP A 103 12.72 5.45 -2.93
C ASP A 103 12.78 6.95 -3.27
N ARG A 104 13.87 7.33 -3.92
CA ARG A 104 14.11 8.73 -4.34
C ARG A 104 13.07 9.20 -5.35
N VAL A 105 12.64 8.33 -6.26
CA VAL A 105 11.63 8.64 -7.29
C VAL A 105 10.29 8.96 -6.61
N PHE A 106 9.89 8.17 -5.61
CA PHE A 106 8.69 8.45 -4.84
C PHE A 106 8.77 9.80 -4.14
N LYS A 107 9.83 10.04 -3.40
CA LYS A 107 10.01 11.28 -2.63
C LYS A 107 9.99 12.51 -3.52
N ALA A 108 10.74 12.48 -4.61
CA ALA A 108 10.78 13.59 -5.56
C ALA A 108 9.43 13.82 -6.24
N GLY A 109 8.76 12.75 -6.67
CA GLY A 109 7.46 12.83 -7.32
C GLY A 109 6.36 13.35 -6.39
N ALA A 110 6.36 12.92 -5.13
CA ALA A 110 5.40 13.38 -4.12
C ALA A 110 5.60 14.88 -3.81
N LEU A 111 6.85 15.32 -3.63
CA LEU A 111 7.15 16.73 -3.37
C LEU A 111 6.77 17.61 -4.57
N ASP A 112 7.07 17.18 -5.78
CA ASP A 112 6.70 17.89 -7.00
C ASP A 112 5.18 18.02 -7.14
N PHE A 113 4.45 16.91 -6.90
CA PHE A 113 2.99 16.90 -6.89
C PHE A 113 2.41 17.91 -5.88
N LEU A 114 2.92 17.90 -4.66
CA LEU A 114 2.45 18.79 -3.60
C LEU A 114 2.77 20.26 -3.89
N ALA A 115 3.88 20.54 -4.56
CA ALA A 115 4.26 21.90 -4.96
C ALA A 115 3.33 22.48 -6.03
N GLN A 116 2.67 21.63 -6.85
CA GLN A 116 1.75 22.03 -7.92
C GLN A 116 0.29 22.16 -7.48
N ARG A 117 0.00 21.90 -6.21
CA ARG A 117 -1.38 22.04 -5.71
C ARG A 117 -1.85 23.48 -5.79
N PRO A 118 -3.14 23.71 -6.10
CA PRO A 118 -3.72 25.05 -6.12
C PRO A 118 -3.74 25.71 -4.73
#